data_794e3e07542c8ebf7a219cdb4002b55b
#
_entry.id   794e3e07542c8ebf7a219cdb4002b55b
#
_cell.length_a   1.000
_cell.length_b   1.000
_cell.length_c   1.000
_cell.angle_alpha   90.00
_cell.angle_beta   90.00
_cell.angle_gamma   90.00
#
_symmetry.space_group_name_H-M   'P 1'
#
loop_
_entity.id
_entity.type
_entity.pdbx_description
1 polymer ?
#
loop_
_entity_poly.entity_id
_entity_poly.type
_entity_poly.pdbx_seq_one_letter_code
_entity_poly.pdbx_strand_id
1 'polypeptide(L)'
;MNYIVFDLEWNQGSTRRDHRRKELPFEIVEIGAVRLNEALEETGTFHRLIKPQVYRYMHRITGGIIHLTMEDLEKGDPFEEVAADFAEFCGEDYVFCTWGSLDLTELQRNLAFYHLDKISEEPIPYYDVQKLFAISLGEAARVQHGLENAVKMLEMEEDEPFHRAINDAHYTARIFARMSEEVRQNLSENRFSVPKKKRHRSERRRRKKAASKNGNRQTATAVTPPASDDGNAAGPTCSPDA
;
A
#
# COMPACT_ATOMS: atom_id res chain seq x y z
N MET A 1 20.85 -2.04 -16.40
CA MET A 1 19.55 -1.98 -15.66
C MET A 1 19.38 -3.29 -14.87
N ASN A 2 19.02 -3.22 -13.59
CA ASN A 2 18.76 -4.41 -12.78
C ASN A 2 17.25 -4.66 -12.62
N TYR A 3 16.87 -5.90 -12.32
CA TYR A 3 15.52 -6.25 -11.91
C TYR A 3 15.54 -6.54 -10.41
N ILE A 4 14.74 -5.82 -9.64
CA ILE A 4 14.54 -6.07 -8.20
C ILE A 4 13.23 -6.83 -8.04
N VAL A 5 13.36 -8.15 -7.91
CA VAL A 5 12.21 -9.03 -7.66
C VAL A 5 12.02 -9.09 -6.16
N PHE A 6 10.88 -8.61 -5.66
CA PHE A 6 10.66 -8.57 -4.21
C PHE A 6 9.24 -8.96 -3.83
N ASP A 7 9.12 -9.42 -2.61
CA ASP A 7 7.88 -9.79 -1.94
C ASP A 7 7.88 -9.24 -0.51
N LEU A 8 6.71 -9.07 0.07
CA LEU A 8 6.51 -8.51 1.40
C LEU A 8 5.57 -9.39 2.21
N GLU A 9 5.92 -9.59 3.49
CA GLU A 9 4.94 -10.07 4.45
C GLU A 9 4.49 -8.93 5.37
N TRP A 10 3.24 -8.97 5.81
CA TRP A 10 2.67 -7.91 6.64
C TRP A 10 1.76 -8.42 7.74
N ASN A 11 1.73 -7.67 8.83
CA ASN A 11 0.73 -7.81 9.87
C ASN A 11 -0.40 -6.78 9.70
N GLN A 12 -1.51 -7.00 10.36
CA GLN A 12 -2.68 -6.12 10.28
C GLN A 12 -3.36 -5.99 11.65
N GLY A 13 -4.25 -5.01 11.78
CA GLY A 13 -4.96 -4.77 13.03
C GLY A 13 -5.94 -5.88 13.39
N SER A 14 -5.94 -6.28 14.66
CA SER A 14 -6.82 -7.34 15.20
C SER A 14 -8.13 -6.81 15.77
N THR A 15 -8.24 -5.51 16.03
CA THR A 15 -9.40 -4.89 16.67
C THR A 15 -10.17 -3.96 15.73
N ARG A 16 -11.45 -3.68 16.07
CA ARG A 16 -12.24 -2.68 15.32
C ARG A 16 -11.59 -1.29 15.35
N ARG A 17 -10.79 -0.97 16.36
CA ARG A 17 -10.07 0.30 16.47
C ARG A 17 -8.90 0.33 15.48
N ASP A 18 -8.19 -0.76 15.34
CA ASP A 18 -7.07 -0.90 14.42
C ASP A 18 -7.55 -0.89 12.96
N HIS A 19 -8.65 -1.57 12.63
CA HIS A 19 -9.27 -1.53 11.31
C HIS A 19 -9.69 -0.11 10.85
N ARG A 20 -9.72 0.87 11.74
CA ARG A 20 -9.97 2.29 11.40
C ARG A 20 -8.70 3.02 10.93
N ARG A 21 -7.53 2.42 11.06
CA ARG A 21 -6.28 2.99 10.53
C ARG A 21 -6.24 2.81 9.01
N LYS A 22 -7.00 3.63 8.30
CA LYS A 22 -7.06 3.63 6.83
C LYS A 22 -5.74 3.99 6.17
N GLU A 23 -4.84 4.59 6.91
CA GLU A 23 -3.54 5.06 6.44
C GLU A 23 -2.53 3.91 6.39
N LEU A 24 -2.62 2.95 7.33
CA LEU A 24 -1.78 1.75 7.37
C LEU A 24 -2.66 0.51 7.62
N PRO A 25 -3.33 -0.04 6.62
CA PRO A 25 -4.12 -1.28 6.79
C PRO A 25 -3.22 -2.50 7.02
N PHE A 26 -2.02 -2.49 6.43
CA PHE A 26 -1.00 -3.51 6.54
C PHE A 26 0.33 -2.88 6.93
N GLU A 27 0.94 -3.38 8.00
CA GLU A 27 2.26 -3.02 8.47
C GLU A 27 3.25 -4.08 8.00
N ILE A 28 4.24 -3.69 7.21
CA ILE A 28 5.25 -4.61 6.68
C ILE A 28 6.08 -5.16 7.83
N VAL A 29 6.28 -6.47 7.84
CA VAL A 29 7.05 -7.19 8.87
C VAL A 29 8.21 -8.00 8.30
N GLU A 30 8.26 -8.20 6.99
CA GLU A 30 9.37 -8.85 6.29
C GLU A 30 9.52 -8.26 4.89
N ILE A 31 10.74 -8.03 4.45
CA ILE A 31 11.09 -7.71 3.06
C ILE A 31 12.07 -8.77 2.58
N GLY A 32 11.72 -9.43 1.48
CA GLY A 32 12.59 -10.34 0.74
C GLY A 32 12.78 -9.87 -0.68
N ALA A 33 14.01 -9.85 -1.19
CA ALA A 33 14.26 -9.46 -2.56
C ALA A 33 15.45 -10.20 -3.18
N VAL A 34 15.36 -10.38 -4.49
CA VAL A 34 16.40 -10.93 -5.37
C VAL A 34 16.73 -9.90 -6.44
N ARG A 35 17.99 -9.59 -6.62
CA ARG A 35 18.47 -8.74 -7.70
C ARG A 35 18.96 -9.59 -8.86
N LEU A 36 18.37 -9.37 -10.03
CA LEU A 36 18.80 -9.98 -11.28
C LEU A 36 19.47 -8.92 -12.17
N ASN A 37 20.49 -9.32 -12.91
CA ASN A 37 21.10 -8.50 -13.96
C ASN A 37 20.29 -8.57 -15.28
N GLU A 38 20.75 -7.92 -16.34
CA GLU A 38 20.09 -7.93 -17.65
C GLU A 38 20.04 -9.34 -18.30
N ALA A 39 20.94 -10.23 -17.93
CA ALA A 39 20.92 -11.63 -18.35
C ALA A 39 19.97 -12.49 -17.51
N LEU A 40 19.26 -11.88 -16.54
CA LEU A 40 18.38 -12.53 -15.56
C LEU A 40 19.14 -13.50 -14.63
N GLU A 41 20.42 -13.26 -14.41
CA GLU A 41 21.22 -13.97 -13.44
C GLU A 41 21.13 -13.26 -12.08
N GLU A 42 21.04 -14.05 -11.02
CA GLU A 42 21.01 -13.52 -9.65
C GLU A 42 22.37 -12.91 -9.28
N THR A 43 22.35 -11.68 -8.78
CA THR A 43 23.55 -10.93 -8.39
C THR A 43 23.54 -10.51 -6.92
N GLY A 44 22.47 -10.79 -6.20
CA GLY A 44 22.37 -10.51 -4.78
C GLY A 44 20.97 -10.75 -4.23
N THR A 45 20.92 -10.90 -2.92
CA THR A 45 19.68 -11.09 -2.15
C THR A 45 19.59 -10.08 -1.02
N PHE A 46 18.37 -9.75 -0.65
CA PHE A 46 18.03 -8.92 0.51
C PHE A 46 16.97 -9.62 1.33
N HIS A 47 17.20 -9.75 2.63
CA HIS A 47 16.22 -10.32 3.53
C HIS A 47 16.32 -9.67 4.90
N ARG A 48 15.23 -9.04 5.38
CA ARG A 48 15.17 -8.41 6.70
C ARG A 48 13.79 -8.60 7.32
N LEU A 49 13.79 -8.93 8.60
CA LEU A 49 12.61 -8.87 9.46
C LEU A 49 12.46 -7.46 10.01
N ILE A 50 11.21 -7.03 10.15
CA ILE A 50 10.85 -5.70 10.65
C ILE A 50 10.04 -5.86 11.93
N LYS A 51 10.49 -5.15 12.96
CA LYS A 51 9.79 -5.08 14.23
C LYS A 51 8.52 -4.23 14.11
N PRO A 52 7.31 -4.80 14.34
CA PRO A 52 6.07 -4.06 14.25
C PRO A 52 6.00 -2.94 15.30
N GLN A 53 5.72 -1.73 14.86
CA GLN A 53 5.57 -0.56 15.75
C GLN A 53 4.10 -0.26 16.04
N VAL A 54 3.21 -0.61 15.12
CA VAL A 54 1.78 -0.27 15.14
C VAL A 54 0.94 -1.46 15.60
N TYR A 55 1.08 -2.63 14.96
CA TYR A 55 0.32 -3.83 15.28
C TYR A 55 1.15 -4.82 16.10
N ARG A 56 1.16 -4.62 17.40
CA ARG A 56 2.01 -5.36 18.36
C ARG A 56 1.50 -6.76 18.72
N TYR A 57 0.43 -7.21 18.08
CA TYR A 57 -0.12 -8.55 18.24
C TYR A 57 -0.30 -9.17 16.85
N MET A 58 0.12 -10.42 16.72
CA MET A 58 -0.04 -11.14 15.45
C MET A 58 -1.53 -11.29 15.13
N HIS A 59 -1.93 -10.83 13.96
CA HIS A 59 -3.28 -11.07 13.49
C HIS A 59 -3.48 -12.55 13.18
N ARG A 60 -4.64 -13.11 13.57
CA ARG A 60 -4.91 -14.55 13.45
C ARG A 60 -4.71 -15.11 12.04
N ILE A 61 -5.09 -14.35 11.02
CA ILE A 61 -4.91 -14.78 9.61
C ILE A 61 -3.41 -14.76 9.27
N THR A 62 -2.73 -13.67 9.55
CA THR A 62 -1.30 -13.50 9.31
C THR A 62 -0.49 -14.61 9.97
N GLY A 63 -0.69 -14.83 11.27
CA GLY A 63 0.04 -15.88 12.00
C GLY A 63 -0.23 -17.33 11.53
N GLY A 64 -1.32 -17.53 10.77
CA GLY A 64 -1.59 -18.82 10.14
C GLY A 64 -0.93 -18.98 8.77
N ILE A 65 -0.29 -17.95 8.25
CA ILE A 65 0.24 -17.91 6.88
C ILE A 65 1.76 -17.74 6.87
N ILE A 66 2.28 -16.69 7.53
CA ILE A 66 3.68 -16.22 7.33
C ILE A 66 4.77 -17.02 8.06
N HIS A 67 4.42 -18.06 8.80
CA HIS A 67 5.38 -18.89 9.54
C HIS A 67 6.35 -18.12 10.46
N LEU A 68 5.94 -16.93 10.93
CA LEU A 68 6.67 -16.07 11.86
C LEU A 68 5.85 -15.83 13.12
N THR A 69 6.52 -15.74 14.26
CA THR A 69 5.92 -15.37 15.53
C THR A 69 6.21 -13.91 15.85
N MET A 70 5.48 -13.32 16.80
CA MET A 70 5.82 -11.98 17.31
C MET A 70 7.22 -11.95 17.96
N GLU A 71 7.65 -13.06 18.57
CA GLU A 71 9.00 -13.16 19.14
C GLU A 71 10.10 -13.10 18.08
N ASP A 72 9.83 -13.65 16.88
CA ASP A 72 10.75 -13.52 15.73
C ASP A 72 10.80 -12.09 15.25
N LEU A 73 9.64 -11.43 15.12
CA LEU A 73 9.54 -10.06 14.66
C LEU A 73 10.13 -9.05 15.66
N GLU A 74 10.11 -9.34 16.96
CA GLU A 74 10.76 -8.50 17.97
C GLU A 74 12.29 -8.41 17.81
N LYS A 75 12.90 -9.36 17.10
CA LYS A 75 14.33 -9.38 16.75
C LYS A 75 14.64 -8.58 15.50
N GLY A 76 13.62 -8.17 14.75
CA GLY A 76 13.76 -7.37 13.54
C GLY A 76 14.13 -5.92 13.86
N ASP A 77 14.52 -5.21 12.81
CA ASP A 77 14.92 -3.82 12.87
C ASP A 77 13.72 -2.86 12.66
N PRO A 78 13.82 -1.58 13.01
CA PRO A 78 12.83 -0.58 12.65
C PRO A 78 12.60 -0.49 11.12
N PHE A 79 11.35 -0.24 10.70
CA PHE A 79 11.01 -0.13 9.29
C PHE A 79 11.85 0.93 8.56
N GLU A 80 12.16 2.03 9.22
CA GLU A 80 12.93 3.15 8.68
C GLU A 80 14.35 2.72 8.28
N GLU A 81 14.98 1.90 9.11
CA GLU A 81 16.33 1.37 8.84
C GLU A 81 16.28 0.34 7.70
N VAL A 82 15.33 -0.59 7.75
CA VAL A 82 15.19 -1.62 6.71
C VAL A 82 14.83 -1.00 5.36
N ALA A 83 14.01 0.05 5.33
CA ALA A 83 13.65 0.76 4.11
C ALA A 83 14.85 1.48 3.49
N ALA A 84 15.74 2.05 4.32
CA ALA A 84 16.98 2.68 3.86
C ALA A 84 17.94 1.63 3.26
N ASP A 85 18.15 0.51 3.96
CA ASP A 85 18.98 -0.60 3.48
C ASP A 85 18.41 -1.21 2.19
N PHE A 86 17.08 -1.32 2.09
CA PHE A 86 16.43 -1.81 0.88
C PHE A 86 16.61 -0.85 -0.31
N ALA A 87 16.51 0.45 -0.07
CA ALA A 87 16.79 1.45 -1.10
C ALA A 87 18.25 1.38 -1.60
N GLU A 88 19.20 1.20 -0.68
CA GLU A 88 20.62 0.99 -1.03
C GLU A 88 20.82 -0.31 -1.83
N PHE A 89 20.17 -1.40 -1.43
CA PHE A 89 20.17 -2.66 -2.18
C PHE A 89 19.62 -2.49 -3.59
N CYS A 90 18.57 -1.71 -3.80
CA CYS A 90 17.99 -1.45 -5.13
C CYS A 90 18.99 -0.74 -6.06
N GLY A 91 19.78 0.21 -5.53
CA GLY A 91 20.68 1.04 -6.32
C GLY A 91 19.96 2.10 -7.14
N GLU A 92 20.59 2.58 -8.22
CA GLU A 92 20.07 3.70 -9.03
C GLU A 92 19.34 3.27 -10.30
N ASP A 93 19.81 2.23 -10.98
CA ASP A 93 19.29 1.77 -12.29
C ASP A 93 18.61 0.42 -12.18
N TYR A 94 17.32 0.44 -11.82
CA TYR A 94 16.54 -0.77 -11.62
C TYR A 94 15.07 -0.62 -12.02
N VAL A 95 14.40 -1.76 -12.14
CA VAL A 95 12.94 -1.86 -12.26
C VAL A 95 12.43 -2.92 -11.29
N PHE A 96 11.32 -2.62 -10.62
CA PHE A 96 10.69 -3.58 -9.73
C PHE A 96 9.96 -4.69 -10.48
N CYS A 97 9.99 -5.89 -9.91
CA CYS A 97 9.23 -7.05 -10.34
C CYS A 97 8.52 -7.64 -9.12
N THR A 98 7.21 -7.87 -9.20
CA THR A 98 6.42 -8.41 -8.07
C THR A 98 5.39 -9.41 -8.58
N TRP A 99 4.93 -10.30 -7.70
CA TRP A 99 3.80 -11.18 -8.00
C TRP A 99 2.46 -10.44 -7.78
N GLY A 100 2.10 -9.61 -8.76
CA GLY A 100 0.97 -8.69 -8.67
C GLY A 100 1.41 -7.26 -8.30
N SER A 101 0.47 -6.44 -7.84
CA SER A 101 0.74 -5.02 -7.56
C SER A 101 0.63 -4.64 -6.08
N LEU A 102 0.31 -5.60 -5.22
CA LEU A 102 -0.03 -5.31 -3.84
C LEU A 102 1.21 -4.89 -3.04
N ASP A 103 2.32 -5.59 -3.23
CA ASP A 103 3.60 -5.30 -2.57
C ASP A 103 4.08 -3.87 -2.81
N LEU A 104 4.08 -3.41 -4.06
CA LEU A 104 4.41 -2.03 -4.39
C LEU A 104 3.45 -1.02 -3.75
N THR A 105 2.16 -1.35 -3.71
CA THR A 105 1.15 -0.49 -3.11
C THR A 105 1.36 -0.36 -1.60
N GLU A 106 1.65 -1.46 -0.92
CA GLU A 106 1.85 -1.47 0.53
C GLU A 106 3.22 -0.90 0.91
N LEU A 107 4.28 -1.14 0.11
CA LEU A 107 5.56 -0.49 0.30
C LEU A 107 5.42 1.05 0.31
N GLN A 108 4.78 1.60 -0.73
CA GLN A 108 4.54 3.05 -0.79
C GLN A 108 3.70 3.58 0.37
N ARG A 109 2.72 2.77 0.82
CA ARG A 109 1.85 3.15 1.93
C ARG A 109 2.60 3.17 3.25
N ASN A 110 3.46 2.19 3.50
CA ASN A 110 4.30 2.14 4.70
C ASN A 110 5.31 3.29 4.68
N LEU A 111 6.02 3.53 3.58
CA LEU A 111 6.92 4.68 3.44
C LEU A 111 6.20 6.01 3.75
N ALA A 112 5.01 6.21 3.20
CA ALA A 112 4.23 7.42 3.44
C ALA A 112 3.73 7.54 4.89
N PHE A 113 3.41 6.42 5.55
CA PHE A 113 2.98 6.39 6.95
C PHE A 113 4.11 6.79 7.91
N TYR A 114 5.31 6.28 7.65
CA TYR A 114 6.52 6.60 8.43
C TYR A 114 7.22 7.89 7.98
N HIS A 115 6.61 8.66 7.07
CA HIS A 115 7.14 9.93 6.54
C HIS A 115 8.51 9.80 5.87
N LEU A 116 8.79 8.64 5.28
CA LEU A 116 10.02 8.39 4.55
C LEU A 116 9.91 8.83 3.09
N ASP A 117 11.05 9.11 2.50
CA ASP A 117 11.13 9.39 1.07
C ASP A 117 10.71 8.17 0.25
N LYS A 118 10.18 8.43 -0.93
CA LYS A 118 9.83 7.36 -1.87
C LYS A 118 11.09 6.72 -2.41
N ILE A 119 11.10 5.40 -2.49
CA ILE A 119 12.20 4.65 -3.12
C ILE A 119 12.24 4.91 -4.63
N SER A 120 11.11 5.26 -5.25
CA SER A 120 11.02 5.62 -6.66
C SER A 120 9.93 6.67 -6.91
N GLU A 121 10.05 7.47 -7.98
CA GLU A 121 9.05 8.46 -8.36
C GLU A 121 7.76 7.81 -8.89
N GLU A 122 6.62 8.41 -8.57
CA GLU A 122 5.30 7.94 -9.07
C GLU A 122 4.94 8.56 -10.44
N PRO A 123 4.32 7.79 -11.34
CA PRO A 123 3.94 6.39 -11.19
C PRO A 123 5.14 5.47 -11.34
N ILE A 124 5.32 4.53 -10.40
CA ILE A 124 6.41 3.56 -10.45
C ILE A 124 6.08 2.53 -11.54
N PRO A 125 6.86 2.44 -12.62
CA PRO A 125 6.72 1.37 -13.59
C PRO A 125 7.36 0.09 -13.03
N TYR A 126 6.68 -1.04 -13.22
CA TYR A 126 7.13 -2.33 -12.72
C TYR A 126 6.68 -3.46 -13.64
N TYR A 127 7.28 -4.62 -13.49
CA TYR A 127 6.82 -5.85 -14.10
C TYR A 127 5.92 -6.61 -13.11
N ASP A 128 4.64 -6.72 -13.46
CA ASP A 128 3.67 -7.58 -12.78
C ASP A 128 3.87 -9.01 -13.31
N VAL A 129 4.70 -9.77 -12.59
CA VAL A 129 5.11 -11.13 -13.00
C VAL A 129 3.91 -12.05 -13.08
N GLN A 130 2.91 -11.88 -12.22
CA GLN A 130 1.66 -12.65 -12.27
C GLN A 130 0.90 -12.43 -13.58
N LYS A 131 0.81 -11.19 -14.06
CA LYS A 131 0.17 -10.89 -15.36
C LYS A 131 1.00 -11.38 -16.53
N LEU A 132 2.33 -11.22 -16.46
CA LEU A 132 3.23 -11.75 -17.49
C LEU A 132 3.13 -13.27 -17.57
N PHE A 133 3.01 -13.95 -16.44
CA PHE A 133 2.80 -15.39 -16.38
C PHE A 133 1.50 -15.80 -17.10
N ALA A 134 0.37 -15.15 -16.83
CA ALA A 134 -0.88 -15.43 -17.52
C ALA A 134 -0.74 -15.20 -19.05
N ILE A 135 -0.09 -14.11 -19.46
CA ILE A 135 0.18 -13.82 -20.88
C ILE A 135 1.05 -14.92 -21.52
N SER A 136 2.07 -15.42 -20.81
CA SER A 136 2.94 -16.49 -21.33
C SER A 136 2.22 -17.82 -21.54
N LEU A 137 1.10 -18.02 -20.85
CA LEU A 137 0.19 -19.16 -21.04
C LEU A 137 -0.85 -18.91 -22.14
N GLY A 138 -0.80 -17.77 -22.83
CA GLY A 138 -1.81 -17.37 -23.82
C GLY A 138 -3.14 -16.91 -23.19
N GLU A 139 -3.14 -16.61 -21.89
CA GLU A 139 -4.32 -16.17 -21.17
C GLU A 139 -4.41 -14.63 -21.13
N ALA A 140 -5.59 -14.12 -20.79
CA ALA A 140 -5.76 -12.69 -20.59
C ALA A 140 -5.02 -12.23 -19.31
N ALA A 141 -4.35 -11.07 -19.36
CA ALA A 141 -3.60 -10.50 -18.23
C ALA A 141 -4.44 -10.24 -16.94
N ARG A 142 -5.76 -10.36 -17.00
CA ARG A 142 -6.64 -10.29 -15.82
C ARG A 142 -6.77 -11.61 -15.06
N VAL A 143 -6.32 -12.73 -15.64
CA VAL A 143 -6.28 -14.02 -14.97
C VAL A 143 -5.20 -13.97 -13.92
N GLN A 144 -5.53 -14.36 -12.71
CA GLN A 144 -4.61 -14.33 -11.58
C GLN A 144 -4.33 -15.75 -11.08
N HIS A 145 -3.09 -16.16 -11.19
CA HIS A 145 -2.61 -17.40 -10.60
C HIS A 145 -1.92 -17.11 -9.27
N GLY A 146 -2.15 -17.92 -8.24
CA GLY A 146 -1.34 -17.86 -7.02
C GLY A 146 0.10 -18.31 -7.33
N LEU A 147 1.09 -17.78 -6.60
CA LEU A 147 2.50 -18.09 -6.81
C LEU A 147 2.78 -19.61 -6.70
N GLU A 148 2.30 -20.23 -5.64
CA GLU A 148 2.40 -21.68 -5.43
C GLU A 148 1.82 -22.49 -6.62
N ASN A 149 0.70 -22.03 -7.15
CA ASN A 149 0.08 -22.68 -8.32
C ASN A 149 0.95 -22.54 -9.58
N ALA A 150 1.54 -21.37 -9.79
CA ALA A 150 2.43 -21.11 -10.91
C ALA A 150 3.72 -21.95 -10.84
N VAL A 151 4.29 -22.10 -9.64
CA VAL A 151 5.43 -23.00 -9.37
C VAL A 151 5.09 -24.44 -9.76
N LYS A 152 3.93 -24.95 -9.33
CA LYS A 152 3.44 -26.30 -9.69
C LYS A 152 3.18 -26.47 -11.18
N MET A 153 2.56 -25.47 -11.83
CA MET A 153 2.28 -25.50 -13.27
C MET A 153 3.56 -25.53 -14.11
N LEU A 154 4.65 -24.94 -13.61
CA LEU A 154 5.96 -24.95 -14.25
C LEU A 154 6.83 -26.15 -13.83
N GLU A 155 6.30 -27.05 -13.04
CA GLU A 155 7.02 -28.22 -12.49
C GLU A 155 8.37 -27.81 -11.85
N MET A 156 8.34 -26.66 -11.11
CA MET A 156 9.52 -26.19 -10.39
C MET A 156 9.63 -26.92 -9.06
N GLU A 157 10.86 -27.08 -8.60
CA GLU A 157 11.15 -27.63 -7.29
C GLU A 157 10.65 -26.68 -6.19
N GLU A 158 9.87 -27.22 -5.24
CA GLU A 158 9.39 -26.52 -4.04
C GLU A 158 10.41 -26.77 -2.91
N ASP A 159 11.55 -26.10 -2.99
CA ASP A 159 12.71 -26.27 -2.13
C ASP A 159 12.61 -25.48 -0.81
N GLU A 160 11.75 -24.47 -0.77
CA GLU A 160 11.54 -23.60 0.39
C GLU A 160 10.05 -23.37 0.66
N PRO A 161 9.65 -23.15 1.92
CA PRO A 161 8.24 -22.89 2.24
C PRO A 161 7.77 -21.57 1.67
N PHE A 162 6.54 -21.53 1.12
CA PHE A 162 5.86 -20.31 0.73
C PHE A 162 5.52 -19.43 1.95
N HIS A 163 5.15 -18.17 1.68
CA HIS A 163 4.80 -17.16 2.68
C HIS A 163 5.97 -16.78 3.59
N ARG A 164 7.14 -16.74 3.01
CA ARG A 164 8.31 -16.05 3.49
C ARG A 164 8.78 -15.14 2.37
N ALA A 165 8.86 -13.86 2.64
CA ALA A 165 9.13 -12.86 1.61
C ALA A 165 10.35 -13.18 0.74
N ILE A 166 11.44 -13.67 1.33
CA ILE A 166 12.62 -14.05 0.56
C ILE A 166 12.37 -15.27 -0.35
N ASN A 167 11.63 -16.27 0.11
CA ASN A 167 11.33 -17.46 -0.66
C ASN A 167 10.40 -17.16 -1.83
N ASP A 168 9.35 -16.35 -1.57
CA ASP A 168 8.39 -15.93 -2.59
C ASP A 168 9.04 -15.02 -3.63
N ALA A 169 9.99 -14.16 -3.23
CA ALA A 169 10.83 -13.41 -4.13
C ALA A 169 11.72 -14.32 -5.02
N HIS A 170 12.33 -15.38 -4.47
CA HIS A 170 13.11 -16.36 -5.24
C HIS A 170 12.22 -17.13 -6.23
N TYR A 171 11.05 -17.62 -5.82
CA TYR A 171 10.12 -18.29 -6.74
C TYR A 171 9.68 -17.34 -7.86
N THR A 172 9.34 -16.11 -7.53
CA THR A 172 8.96 -15.08 -8.51
C THR A 172 10.11 -14.79 -9.48
N ALA A 173 11.35 -14.67 -8.98
CA ALA A 173 12.54 -14.46 -9.80
C ALA A 173 12.80 -15.63 -10.75
N ARG A 174 12.68 -16.87 -10.27
CA ARG A 174 12.84 -18.09 -11.07
C ARG A 174 11.77 -18.21 -12.17
N ILE A 175 10.51 -17.84 -11.86
CA ILE A 175 9.43 -17.77 -12.86
C ILE A 175 9.74 -16.69 -13.90
N PHE A 176 10.12 -15.49 -13.45
CA PHE A 176 10.44 -14.37 -14.34
C PHE A 176 11.59 -14.73 -15.30
N ALA A 177 12.64 -15.38 -14.80
CA ALA A 177 13.79 -15.82 -15.61
C ALA A 177 13.44 -16.92 -16.61
N ARG A 178 12.42 -17.74 -16.34
CA ARG A 178 11.95 -18.84 -17.24
C ARG A 178 10.99 -18.36 -18.32
N MET A 179 10.48 -17.14 -18.26
CA MET A 179 9.59 -16.65 -19.30
C MET A 179 10.29 -16.66 -20.66
N SER A 180 9.53 -16.97 -21.71
CA SER A 180 10.07 -17.10 -23.06
C SER A 180 10.77 -15.82 -23.50
N GLU A 181 11.74 -15.96 -24.42
CA GLU A 181 12.45 -14.84 -25.04
C GLU A 181 11.46 -13.84 -25.66
N GLU A 182 10.37 -14.32 -26.26
CA GLU A 182 9.34 -13.50 -26.84
C GLU A 182 8.64 -12.62 -25.78
N VAL A 183 8.26 -13.17 -24.64
CA VAL A 183 7.68 -12.40 -23.52
C VAL A 183 8.71 -11.40 -22.99
N ARG A 184 9.97 -11.79 -22.88
CA ARG A 184 11.06 -10.92 -22.42
C ARG A 184 11.34 -9.78 -23.41
N GLN A 185 11.37 -10.05 -24.71
CA GLN A 185 11.54 -9.01 -25.74
C GLN A 185 10.40 -7.98 -25.72
N ASN A 186 9.20 -8.39 -25.36
CA ASN A 186 8.01 -7.54 -25.22
C ASN A 186 7.82 -6.98 -23.80
N LEU A 187 8.80 -7.11 -22.90
CA LEU A 187 8.69 -6.63 -21.52
C LEU A 187 8.43 -5.12 -21.42
N SER A 188 8.97 -4.32 -22.33
CA SER A 188 8.69 -2.88 -22.38
C SER A 188 7.21 -2.56 -22.62
N GLU A 189 6.53 -3.36 -23.46
CA GLU A 189 5.10 -3.22 -23.75
C GLU A 189 4.24 -3.73 -22.58
N ASN A 190 4.74 -4.70 -21.83
CA ASN A 190 4.06 -5.31 -20.69
C ASN A 190 4.46 -4.67 -19.35
N ARG A 191 5.11 -3.51 -19.37
CA ARG A 191 5.44 -2.75 -18.17
C ARG A 191 4.19 -2.06 -17.63
N PHE A 192 3.87 -2.33 -16.38
CA PHE A 192 2.71 -1.77 -15.70
C PHE A 192 3.12 -0.57 -14.84
N SER A 193 2.14 0.17 -14.36
CA SER A 193 2.35 1.24 -13.39
C SER A 193 1.38 1.09 -12.23
N VAL A 194 1.86 1.33 -11.03
CA VAL A 194 0.98 1.32 -9.85
C VAL A 194 -0.08 2.41 -10.02
N PRO A 195 -1.38 2.06 -9.91
CA PRO A 195 -2.45 3.02 -10.12
C PRO A 195 -2.35 4.18 -9.12
N LYS A 196 -2.38 5.42 -9.60
CA LYS A 196 -2.53 6.58 -8.71
C LYS A 196 -3.81 6.42 -7.90
N LYS A 197 -3.73 6.54 -6.58
CA LYS A 197 -4.87 6.48 -5.66
C LYS A 197 -5.96 7.42 -6.18
N LYS A 198 -7.09 6.88 -6.66
CA LYS A 198 -8.23 7.71 -7.05
C LYS A 198 -8.65 8.49 -5.80
N ARG A 199 -8.42 9.81 -5.77
CA ARG A 199 -8.93 10.68 -4.71
C ARG A 199 -10.40 10.40 -4.56
N HIS A 200 -10.82 9.87 -3.42
CA HIS A 200 -12.18 9.43 -3.19
C HIS A 200 -13.13 10.61 -3.47
N ARG A 201 -14.17 10.36 -4.25
CA ARG A 201 -15.25 11.33 -4.59
C ARG A 201 -15.88 11.99 -3.34
N SER A 202 -15.65 11.40 -2.15
CA SER A 202 -16.03 11.92 -0.84
C SER A 202 -15.21 13.16 -0.40
N GLU A 203 -13.91 13.26 -0.72
CA GLU A 203 -13.11 14.45 -0.41
C GLU A 203 -13.49 15.65 -1.29
N ARG A 204 -13.83 15.37 -2.55
CA ARG A 204 -14.34 16.40 -3.47
C ARG A 204 -15.72 16.93 -3.03
N ARG A 205 -16.57 16.05 -2.44
CA ARG A 205 -17.85 16.46 -1.81
C ARG A 205 -17.64 17.22 -0.50
N ARG A 206 -16.64 16.84 0.33
CA ARG A 206 -16.31 17.56 1.57
C ARG A 206 -15.75 18.96 1.28
N ARG A 207 -14.85 19.10 0.29
CA ARG A 207 -14.34 20.41 -0.14
C ARG A 207 -15.43 21.29 -0.75
N LYS A 208 -16.34 20.74 -1.58
CA LYS A 208 -17.49 21.48 -2.09
C LYS A 208 -18.47 21.90 -0.99
N LYS A 209 -18.71 21.05 0.03
CA LYS A 209 -19.57 21.39 1.18
C LYS A 209 -18.92 22.42 2.11
N ALA A 210 -17.60 22.40 2.27
CA ALA A 210 -16.87 23.42 3.04
C ALA A 210 -16.85 24.79 2.34
N ALA A 211 -16.64 24.80 1.02
CA ALA A 211 -16.69 26.02 0.21
C ALA A 211 -18.09 26.64 0.17
N SER A 212 -19.15 25.82 0.08
CA SER A 212 -20.55 26.28 0.13
C SER A 212 -20.97 26.84 1.50
N LYS A 213 -20.40 26.35 2.61
CA LYS A 213 -20.65 26.89 3.95
C LYS A 213 -19.95 28.23 4.22
N ASN A 214 -18.80 28.47 3.60
CA ASN A 214 -18.11 29.78 3.72
C ASN A 214 -18.72 30.86 2.84
N GLY A 215 -19.34 30.51 1.69
CA GLY A 215 -20.04 31.46 0.84
C GLY A 215 -21.34 32.02 1.44
N ASN A 216 -21.98 31.28 2.35
CA ASN A 216 -23.25 31.72 2.98
C ASN A 216 -23.05 32.51 4.28
N ARG A 217 -21.81 32.74 4.73
CA ARG A 217 -21.51 33.52 5.93
C ARG A 217 -21.15 35.00 5.63
N GLN A 218 -21.04 35.34 4.37
CA GLN A 218 -20.69 36.74 3.96
C GLN A 218 -21.86 37.57 3.45
N THR A 219 -23.11 37.06 3.47
CA THR A 219 -24.30 37.79 3.01
C THR A 219 -25.32 38.12 4.11
N ALA A 220 -24.94 37.96 5.38
CA ALA A 220 -25.84 38.29 6.51
C ALA A 220 -25.27 39.39 7.40
N THR A 221 -24.94 40.54 6.80
CA THR A 221 -24.78 41.78 7.56
C THR A 221 -25.26 42.93 6.69
N ALA A 222 -26.25 43.64 7.23
CA ALA A 222 -26.83 44.93 6.82
C ALA A 222 -28.24 44.85 6.24
N VAL A 223 -29.24 44.98 7.13
CA VAL A 223 -30.34 45.95 6.98
C VAL A 223 -30.87 46.20 8.38
N THR A 224 -30.65 47.39 8.90
CA THR A 224 -31.35 48.03 10.01
C THR A 224 -32.49 48.83 9.40
N PRO A 225 -33.76 48.74 9.84
CA PRO A 225 -34.76 49.74 9.58
C PRO A 225 -34.93 50.68 10.79
N PRO A 226 -35.42 51.95 10.57
CA PRO A 226 -35.41 53.03 11.54
C PRO A 226 -36.59 52.96 12.52
N ALA A 227 -36.41 53.68 13.63
CA ALA A 227 -37.36 53.93 14.69
C ALA A 227 -38.59 54.73 14.21
N SER A 228 -39.76 54.37 14.75
CA SER A 228 -40.90 55.27 14.86
C SER A 228 -41.48 55.20 16.27
N ASP A 229 -41.64 56.33 16.79
CA ASP A 229 -42.13 56.81 18.09
C ASP A 229 -43.67 56.70 18.20
N ASP A 230 -44.14 56.81 19.40
CA ASP A 230 -45.49 57.09 19.91
C ASP A 230 -46.16 55.93 20.70
N GLY A 231 -46.25 56.05 22.00
CA GLY A 231 -47.21 56.87 22.71
C GLY A 231 -48.14 56.06 23.61
N ASN A 232 -47.85 56.12 24.91
CA ASN A 232 -48.86 56.33 25.98
C ASN A 232 -49.78 55.19 26.50
N ALA A 233 -49.80 55.09 27.80
CA ALA A 233 -50.88 54.94 28.77
C ALA A 233 -51.07 53.61 29.54
N ALA A 234 -50.80 53.76 30.83
CA ALA A 234 -51.57 53.34 32.02
C ALA A 234 -51.67 51.85 32.37
N GLY A 235 -51.13 51.59 33.57
CA GLY A 235 -51.31 50.36 34.37
C GLY A 235 -52.78 50.23 34.92
N PRO A 236 -53.07 49.52 36.01
CA PRO A 236 -52.23 48.86 37.03
C PRO A 236 -52.71 47.47 37.50
N THR A 237 -51.90 46.87 38.43
CA THR A 237 -52.28 45.95 39.54
C THR A 237 -52.70 44.50 39.22
N CYS A 238 -52.18 43.55 39.78
CA CYS A 238 -52.19 42.86 41.09
C CYS A 238 -51.53 41.50 41.04
N SER A 239 -50.65 41.26 41.96
CA SER A 239 -50.34 39.88 42.47
C SER A 239 -51.50 39.45 43.36
N PRO A 240 -51.50 38.25 44.00
CA PRO A 240 -50.52 37.17 44.12
C PRO A 240 -51.09 35.71 44.09
N ASP A 241 -50.23 34.79 44.45
CA ASP A 241 -50.40 33.45 45.04
C ASP A 241 -50.90 32.29 44.16
N ALA A 242 -50.04 31.35 43.99
CA ALA A 242 -49.85 30.09 44.73
C ALA A 242 -48.73 29.27 44.03
#